data_dbd23559996e89feabf179ccc56e0883
#
_entry.id   dbd23559996e89feabf179ccc56e0883
#
_cell.length_a   1.000
_cell.length_b   1.000
_cell.length_c   1.000
_cell.angle_alpha   90.00
_cell.angle_beta   90.00
_cell.angle_gamma   90.00
#
_symmetry.space_group_name_H-M   'P 1'
#
loop_
_entity.id
_entity.type
_entity.pdbx_description
1 polymer ?
#
loop_
_entity_poly.entity_id
_entity_poly.type
_entity_poly.pdbx_seq_one_letter_code
_entity_poly.pdbx_strand_id
1 'polypeptide(L)'
;MAGHSKFKNIMHRKGAQDKKRAKIFSRLGKEISVSVKVGGSDPESNIRLRSAINSAKSLNMPKDNIERAIKKGEGNDPDSNFEEVRYEGYGPDGIAIIAEAMTNNKNRTAAEIRSIFNKYGGNLGESGSVIFRWIRLLYNQH
;
A
#
# COMPACT_ATOMS: atom_id res chain seq x y z
N MET A 1 22.80 13.41 -34.50
CA MET A 1 22.99 12.28 -33.59
C MET A 1 22.71 12.61 -32.12
N ALA A 2 22.96 13.82 -31.66
CA ALA A 2 22.66 14.25 -30.28
C ALA A 2 21.16 14.31 -29.90
N GLY A 3 20.24 14.47 -30.88
CA GLY A 3 18.81 14.54 -30.63
C GLY A 3 18.13 13.23 -30.27
N HIS A 4 18.61 12.09 -30.75
CA HIS A 4 18.03 10.78 -30.51
C HIS A 4 18.25 10.26 -29.06
N SER A 5 19.38 10.57 -28.45
CA SER A 5 19.66 10.15 -27.07
C SER A 5 18.88 10.98 -26.03
N LYS A 6 18.69 12.28 -26.32
CA LYS A 6 17.90 13.18 -25.47
C LYS A 6 16.41 12.80 -25.47
N PHE A 7 15.86 12.45 -26.65
CA PHE A 7 14.47 12.01 -26.78
C PHE A 7 14.23 10.66 -26.09
N LYS A 8 15.13 9.68 -26.25
CA LYS A 8 15.08 8.40 -25.53
C LYS A 8 15.14 8.60 -24.00
N ASN A 9 16.02 9.47 -23.51
CA ASN A 9 16.13 9.76 -22.08
C ASN A 9 14.86 10.42 -21.52
N ILE A 10 14.21 11.32 -22.28
CA ILE A 10 12.95 11.95 -21.90
C ILE A 10 11.83 10.91 -21.88
N MET A 11 11.73 10.01 -22.87
CA MET A 11 10.75 8.93 -22.90
C MET A 11 10.93 7.94 -21.76
N HIS A 12 12.17 7.56 -21.41
CA HIS A 12 12.44 6.68 -20.26
C HIS A 12 12.09 7.33 -18.92
N ARG A 13 12.38 8.62 -18.74
CA ARG A 13 11.99 9.36 -17.53
C ARG A 13 10.47 9.48 -17.40
N LYS A 14 9.78 9.81 -18.48
CA LYS A 14 8.31 9.90 -18.50
C LYS A 14 7.68 8.53 -18.19
N GLY A 15 8.15 7.45 -18.82
CA GLY A 15 7.68 6.09 -18.56
C GLY A 15 7.90 5.65 -17.11
N ALA A 16 9.03 6.00 -16.49
CA ALA A 16 9.30 5.70 -15.07
C ALA A 16 8.39 6.49 -14.13
N GLN A 17 8.11 7.78 -14.42
CA GLN A 17 7.16 8.61 -13.67
C GLN A 17 5.72 8.10 -13.82
N ASP A 18 5.31 7.72 -15.02
CA ASP A 18 3.98 7.16 -15.28
C ASP A 18 3.76 5.84 -14.54
N LYS A 19 4.78 4.98 -14.47
CA LYS A 19 4.73 3.73 -13.67
C LYS A 19 4.61 4.00 -12.18
N LYS A 20 5.36 4.97 -11.64
CA LYS A 20 5.25 5.39 -10.24
C LYS A 20 3.86 5.93 -9.93
N ARG A 21 3.33 6.79 -10.80
CA ARG A 21 1.99 7.37 -10.68
C ARG A 21 0.91 6.31 -10.71
N ALA A 22 1.00 5.34 -11.63
CA ALA A 22 0.08 4.22 -11.71
C ALA A 22 0.06 3.37 -10.44
N LYS A 23 1.23 3.10 -9.84
CA LYS A 23 1.33 2.40 -8.55
C LYS A 23 0.66 3.17 -7.42
N ILE A 24 0.88 4.47 -7.33
CA ILE A 24 0.27 5.34 -6.33
C ILE A 24 -1.25 5.35 -6.49
N PHE A 25 -1.75 5.51 -7.71
CA PHE A 25 -3.19 5.50 -7.99
C PHE A 25 -3.83 4.14 -7.68
N SER A 26 -3.15 3.05 -8.01
CA SER A 26 -3.61 1.71 -7.66
C SER A 26 -3.71 1.52 -6.13
N ARG A 27 -2.71 1.99 -5.38
CA ARG A 27 -2.73 1.94 -3.91
C ARG A 27 -3.86 2.78 -3.33
N LEU A 28 -4.04 4.01 -3.81
CA LEU A 28 -5.11 4.91 -3.36
C LEU A 28 -6.50 4.35 -3.70
N GLY A 29 -6.66 3.75 -4.86
CA GLY A 29 -7.90 3.07 -5.24
C GLY A 29 -8.24 1.91 -4.31
N LYS A 30 -7.26 1.10 -3.91
CA LYS A 30 -7.43 0.04 -2.91
C LYS A 30 -7.81 0.62 -1.55
N GLU A 31 -7.12 1.66 -1.09
CA GLU A 31 -7.43 2.34 0.17
C GLU A 31 -8.86 2.88 0.21
N ILE A 32 -9.32 3.51 -0.87
CA ILE A 32 -10.70 3.98 -0.99
C ILE A 32 -11.68 2.80 -0.90
N SER A 33 -11.44 1.72 -1.64
CA SER A 33 -12.33 0.55 -1.65
C SER A 33 -12.40 -0.13 -0.29
N VAL A 34 -11.28 -0.29 0.41
CA VAL A 34 -11.22 -0.86 1.76
C VAL A 34 -11.92 0.05 2.76
N SER A 35 -11.72 1.37 2.65
CA SER A 35 -12.38 2.34 3.54
C SER A 35 -13.90 2.30 3.40
N VAL A 36 -14.41 2.18 2.18
CA VAL A 36 -15.84 2.03 1.90
C VAL A 36 -16.38 0.74 2.50
N LYS A 37 -15.67 -0.36 2.33
CA LYS A 37 -16.08 -1.66 2.83
C LYS A 37 -16.20 -1.71 4.35
N VAL A 38 -15.31 -1.02 5.05
CA VAL A 38 -15.27 -1.01 6.52
C VAL A 38 -16.25 0.00 7.12
N GLY A 39 -16.38 1.18 6.52
CA GLY A 39 -17.10 2.30 7.11
C GLY A 39 -18.23 2.91 6.26
N GLY A 40 -18.54 2.32 5.10
CA GLY A 40 -19.56 2.83 4.18
C GLY A 40 -19.03 3.88 3.19
N SER A 41 -19.86 4.18 2.18
CA SER A 41 -19.49 5.04 1.04
C SER A 41 -19.72 6.53 1.26
N ASP A 42 -20.23 6.94 2.42
CA ASP A 42 -20.44 8.35 2.75
C ASP A 42 -19.19 8.96 3.40
N PRO A 43 -18.48 9.90 2.73
CA PRO A 43 -17.29 10.54 3.29
C PRO A 43 -17.56 11.39 4.54
N GLU A 44 -18.79 11.84 4.75
CA GLU A 44 -19.14 12.66 5.93
C GLU A 44 -19.15 11.82 7.21
N SER A 45 -19.58 10.57 7.11
CA SER A 45 -19.60 9.62 8.23
C SER A 45 -18.37 8.72 8.30
N ASN A 46 -17.57 8.65 7.22
CA ASN A 46 -16.37 7.80 7.11
C ASN A 46 -15.09 8.62 7.00
N ILE A 47 -14.43 8.89 8.13
CA ILE A 47 -13.23 9.72 8.22
C ILE A 47 -12.08 9.11 7.39
N ARG A 48 -11.93 7.79 7.39
CA ARG A 48 -10.89 7.09 6.62
C ARG A 48 -11.11 7.28 5.11
N LEU A 49 -12.35 7.14 4.65
CA LEU A 49 -12.70 7.37 3.25
C LEU A 49 -12.45 8.83 2.84
N ARG A 50 -12.87 9.78 3.66
CA ARG A 50 -12.62 11.21 3.41
C ARG A 50 -11.13 11.51 3.28
N SER A 51 -10.30 10.97 4.16
CA SER A 51 -8.85 11.12 4.11
C SER A 51 -8.25 10.51 2.83
N ALA A 52 -8.70 9.32 2.46
CA ALA A 52 -8.25 8.64 1.24
C ALA A 52 -8.64 9.42 -0.04
N ILE A 53 -9.87 9.95 -0.10
CA ILE A 53 -10.34 10.79 -1.21
C ILE A 53 -9.51 12.08 -1.30
N ASN A 54 -9.24 12.74 -0.18
CA ASN A 54 -8.44 13.96 -0.15
C ASN A 54 -7.01 13.71 -0.64
N SER A 55 -6.41 12.61 -0.23
CA SER A 55 -5.09 12.18 -0.71
C SER A 55 -5.10 11.90 -2.22
N ALA A 56 -6.13 11.24 -2.72
CA ALA A 56 -6.30 10.97 -4.14
C ALA A 56 -6.43 12.27 -4.96
N LYS A 57 -7.24 13.21 -4.48
CA LYS A 57 -7.41 14.53 -5.11
C LYS A 57 -6.12 15.34 -5.11
N SER A 58 -5.35 15.35 -4.02
CA SER A 58 -4.08 16.07 -3.91
C SER A 58 -3.03 15.56 -4.90
N LEU A 59 -3.11 14.29 -5.30
CA LEU A 59 -2.25 13.68 -6.30
C LEU A 59 -2.86 13.69 -7.71
N ASN A 60 -3.91 14.46 -7.92
CA ASN A 60 -4.61 14.61 -9.21
C ASN A 60 -5.17 13.30 -9.77
N MET A 61 -5.67 12.43 -8.90
CA MET A 61 -6.41 11.25 -9.34
C MET A 61 -7.72 11.69 -10.02
N PRO A 62 -8.03 11.20 -11.22
CA PRO A 62 -9.27 11.55 -11.91
C PRO A 62 -10.51 11.19 -11.08
N LYS A 63 -11.52 12.03 -11.13
CA LYS A 63 -12.79 11.83 -10.39
C LYS A 63 -13.41 10.47 -10.70
N ASP A 64 -13.42 10.06 -11.96
CA ASP A 64 -13.96 8.76 -12.40
C ASP A 64 -13.23 7.57 -11.73
N ASN A 65 -11.93 7.70 -11.49
CA ASN A 65 -11.15 6.66 -10.82
C ASN A 65 -11.53 6.57 -9.34
N ILE A 66 -11.77 7.70 -8.69
CA ILE A 66 -12.24 7.76 -7.29
C ILE A 66 -13.62 7.12 -7.17
N GLU A 67 -14.57 7.52 -8.03
CA GLU A 67 -15.92 6.97 -8.05
C GLU A 67 -15.95 5.47 -8.32
N ARG A 68 -15.11 5.00 -9.25
CA ARG A 68 -14.95 3.57 -9.53
C ARG A 68 -14.40 2.79 -8.34
N ALA A 69 -13.46 3.37 -7.59
CA ALA A 69 -12.93 2.77 -6.38
C ALA A 69 -13.98 2.68 -5.26
N ILE A 70 -14.83 3.71 -5.11
CA ILE A 70 -15.95 3.70 -4.18
C ILE A 70 -16.94 2.58 -4.54
N LYS A 71 -17.37 2.50 -5.80
CA LYS A 71 -18.27 1.45 -6.28
C LYS A 71 -17.72 0.04 -6.07
N LYS A 72 -16.40 -0.14 -6.24
CA LYS A 72 -15.75 -1.42 -5.92
C LYS A 72 -15.85 -1.77 -4.45
N GLY A 73 -15.72 -0.80 -3.56
CA GLY A 73 -15.87 -1.00 -2.12
C GLY A 73 -17.30 -1.35 -1.70
N GLU A 74 -18.30 -0.87 -2.41
CA GLU A 74 -19.72 -1.20 -2.20
C GLU A 74 -20.09 -2.59 -2.72
N GLY A 75 -19.37 -3.10 -3.71
CA GLY A 75 -19.62 -4.38 -4.36
C GLY A 75 -19.13 -5.59 -3.57
N ASN A 76 -19.72 -6.75 -3.89
CA ASN A 76 -19.31 -8.06 -3.35
C ASN A 76 -18.41 -8.84 -4.32
N ASP A 77 -17.72 -8.16 -5.21
CA ASP A 77 -16.79 -8.80 -6.15
C ASP A 77 -15.60 -9.41 -5.40
N PRO A 78 -15.36 -10.73 -5.51
CA PRO A 78 -14.25 -11.40 -4.83
C PRO A 78 -12.89 -10.81 -5.18
N ASP A 79 -12.69 -10.32 -6.41
CA ASP A 79 -11.42 -9.73 -6.86
C ASP A 79 -11.17 -8.34 -6.28
N SER A 80 -12.19 -7.69 -5.77
CA SER A 80 -12.09 -6.41 -5.06
C SER A 80 -12.11 -6.56 -3.54
N ASN A 81 -12.12 -7.80 -3.04
CA ASN A 81 -12.15 -8.10 -1.61
C ASN A 81 -10.77 -7.96 -0.98
N PHE A 82 -10.28 -6.74 -0.84
CA PHE A 82 -9.00 -6.47 -0.19
C PHE A 82 -9.12 -6.54 1.33
N GLU A 83 -8.12 -7.18 1.95
CA GLU A 83 -7.92 -7.24 3.39
C GLU A 83 -6.60 -6.58 3.78
N GLU A 84 -6.57 -6.00 4.96
CA GLU A 84 -5.33 -5.51 5.56
C GLU A 84 -4.61 -6.66 6.24
N VAL A 85 -3.33 -6.81 5.92
CA VAL A 85 -2.46 -7.81 6.53
C VAL A 85 -1.18 -7.13 7.01
N ARG A 86 -0.76 -7.46 8.22
CA ARG A 86 0.49 -6.98 8.80
C ARG A 86 1.51 -8.11 8.82
N TYR A 87 2.70 -7.78 8.39
CA TYR A 87 3.87 -8.64 8.44
C TYR A 87 4.93 -8.01 9.33
N GLU A 88 5.58 -8.83 10.13
CA GLU A 88 6.60 -8.41 11.06
C GLU A 88 7.88 -9.19 10.82
N GLY A 89 9.01 -8.51 10.89
CA GLY A 89 10.30 -9.16 10.69
C GLY A 89 11.46 -8.26 11.02
N TYR A 90 12.63 -8.77 10.74
CA TYR A 90 13.89 -8.05 10.93
C TYR A 90 14.58 -7.88 9.58
N GLY A 91 15.02 -6.67 9.30
CA GLY A 91 15.88 -6.34 8.19
C GLY A 91 17.34 -6.62 8.50
N PRO A 92 18.26 -6.19 7.63
CA PRO A 92 19.70 -6.23 7.88
C PRO A 92 20.03 -5.57 9.22
N ASP A 93 21.07 -6.09 9.89
CA ASP A 93 21.54 -5.56 11.19
C ASP A 93 20.50 -5.56 12.32
N GLY A 94 19.46 -6.38 12.20
CA GLY A 94 18.43 -6.55 13.22
C GLY A 94 17.43 -5.40 13.32
N ILE A 95 17.29 -4.60 12.27
CA ILE A 95 16.30 -3.52 12.21
C ILE A 95 14.88 -4.13 12.20
N ALA A 96 14.06 -3.74 13.16
CA ALA A 96 12.67 -4.15 13.22
C ALA A 96 11.85 -3.50 12.10
N ILE A 97 11.12 -4.30 11.35
CA ILE A 97 10.29 -3.85 10.22
C ILE A 97 8.86 -4.36 10.41
N ILE A 98 7.91 -3.44 10.31
CA ILE A 98 6.49 -3.74 10.22
C ILE A 98 6.04 -3.33 8.82
N ALA A 99 5.49 -4.27 8.05
CA ALA A 99 4.95 -4.02 6.73
C ALA A 99 3.43 -4.23 6.73
N GLU A 100 2.69 -3.20 6.38
CA GLU A 100 1.24 -3.28 6.20
C GLU A 100 0.91 -3.35 4.71
N ALA A 101 0.08 -4.30 4.35
CA ALA A 101 -0.33 -4.53 2.97
C ALA A 101 -1.84 -4.68 2.86
N MET A 102 -2.40 -4.18 1.76
CA MET A 102 -3.77 -4.46 1.35
C MET A 102 -3.74 -5.48 0.23
N THR A 103 -4.35 -6.63 0.43
CA THR A 103 -4.31 -7.74 -0.52
C THR A 103 -5.64 -8.45 -0.64
N ASN A 104 -5.91 -8.95 -1.84
CA ASN A 104 -6.98 -9.91 -2.12
C ASN A 104 -6.49 -11.37 -2.10
N ASN A 105 -5.18 -11.58 -1.88
CA ASN A 105 -4.58 -12.91 -1.79
C ASN A 105 -3.43 -12.93 -0.77
N LYS A 106 -3.74 -13.33 0.46
CA LYS A 106 -2.80 -13.39 1.58
C LYS A 106 -1.60 -14.30 1.30
N ASN A 107 -1.83 -15.45 0.67
CA ASN A 107 -0.77 -16.42 0.42
C ASN A 107 0.27 -15.90 -0.56
N ARG A 108 -0.18 -15.27 -1.65
CA ARG A 108 0.72 -14.62 -2.62
C ARG A 108 1.51 -13.50 -1.97
N THR A 109 0.85 -12.61 -1.25
CA THR A 109 1.50 -11.47 -0.59
C THR A 109 2.50 -11.95 0.47
N ALA A 110 2.17 -12.95 1.27
CA ALA A 110 3.10 -13.54 2.25
C ALA A 110 4.37 -14.08 1.58
N ALA A 111 4.23 -14.78 0.45
CA ALA A 111 5.35 -15.31 -0.31
C ALA A 111 6.23 -14.19 -0.89
N GLU A 112 5.62 -13.14 -1.44
CA GLU A 112 6.33 -11.97 -1.97
C GLU A 112 7.09 -11.22 -0.87
N ILE A 113 6.45 -10.96 0.26
CA ILE A 113 7.08 -10.27 1.41
C ILE A 113 8.23 -11.10 1.96
N ARG A 114 8.06 -12.41 2.13
CA ARG A 114 9.15 -13.31 2.58
C ARG A 114 10.33 -13.28 1.62
N SER A 115 10.06 -13.32 0.33
CA SER A 115 11.10 -13.23 -0.71
C SER A 115 11.87 -11.91 -0.62
N ILE A 116 11.19 -10.79 -0.38
CA ILE A 116 11.84 -9.48 -0.25
C ILE A 116 12.72 -9.45 1.00
N PHE A 117 12.22 -9.89 2.17
CA PHE A 117 13.04 -9.96 3.38
C PHE A 117 14.29 -10.79 3.16
N ASN A 118 14.18 -12.00 2.58
CA ASN A 118 15.31 -12.87 2.31
C ASN A 118 16.31 -12.26 1.32
N LYS A 119 15.81 -11.61 0.26
CA LYS A 119 16.65 -10.97 -0.76
C LYS A 119 17.57 -9.88 -0.18
N TYR A 120 17.09 -9.15 0.80
CA TYR A 120 17.81 -8.03 1.41
C TYR A 120 18.45 -8.37 2.77
N GLY A 121 18.64 -9.65 3.07
CA GLY A 121 19.37 -10.11 4.24
C GLY A 121 18.60 -10.03 5.57
N GLY A 122 17.29 -9.97 5.48
CA GLY A 122 16.40 -9.98 6.65
C GLY A 122 15.66 -11.31 6.82
N ASN A 123 14.81 -11.37 7.82
CA ASN A 123 13.94 -12.52 8.12
C ASN A 123 12.53 -12.04 8.41
N LEU A 124 11.55 -12.67 7.76
CA LEU A 124 10.15 -12.54 8.15
C LEU A 124 9.90 -13.36 9.40
N GLY A 125 9.36 -12.72 10.45
CA GLY A 125 8.98 -13.36 11.70
C GLY A 125 7.50 -13.73 11.74
N GLU A 126 7.09 -14.25 12.88
CA GLU A 126 5.68 -14.50 13.17
C GLU A 126 4.97 -13.21 13.59
N SER A 127 3.65 -13.20 13.47
CA SER A 127 2.82 -12.07 13.93
C SER A 127 3.06 -11.79 15.41
N GLY A 128 3.31 -10.53 15.76
CA GLY A 128 3.61 -10.11 17.14
C GLY A 128 5.08 -10.17 17.52
N SER A 129 5.97 -10.73 16.70
CA SER A 129 7.39 -10.89 17.02
C SER A 129 8.15 -9.58 17.23
N VAL A 130 7.73 -8.52 16.55
CA VAL A 130 8.34 -7.19 16.62
C VAL A 130 7.58 -6.26 17.56
N ILE A 131 6.25 -6.25 17.51
CA ILE A 131 5.39 -5.37 18.33
C ILE A 131 5.61 -5.60 19.83
N PHE A 132 5.74 -6.84 20.29
CA PHE A 132 5.98 -7.15 21.70
C PHE A 132 7.30 -6.56 22.23
N ARG A 133 8.34 -6.48 21.40
CA ARG A 133 9.60 -5.83 21.78
C ARG A 133 9.45 -4.32 21.91
N TRP A 134 8.69 -3.68 21.04
CA TRP A 134 8.42 -2.25 21.09
C TRP A 134 7.63 -1.84 22.34
N ILE A 135 6.59 -2.59 22.68
CA ILE A 135 5.79 -2.37 23.88
C ILE A 135 6.68 -2.51 25.13
N ARG A 136 7.54 -3.50 25.19
CA ARG A 136 8.45 -3.73 26.32
C ARG A 136 9.50 -2.60 26.48
N LEU A 137 9.98 -2.04 25.39
CA LEU A 137 10.89 -0.88 25.41
C LEU A 137 10.21 0.38 25.91
N LEU A 138 8.97 0.63 25.55
CA LEU A 138 8.20 1.78 26.01
C LEU A 138 7.85 1.71 27.50
N TYR A 139 7.59 0.51 28.02
CA TYR A 139 7.30 0.31 29.45
C TYR A 139 8.56 0.33 30.35
N ASN A 140 9.74 0.09 29.83
CA ASN A 140 10.99 0.10 30.60
C ASN A 140 11.68 1.47 30.63
N GLN A 141 11.11 2.51 30.05
CA GLN A 141 11.62 3.89 30.10
C GLN A 141 10.89 4.77 31.13
N HIS A 142 10.05 4.19 31.95
CA HIS A 142 9.47 4.78 33.15
C HIS A 142 9.87 3.95 34.36
#